data_33e16341a2f128c79c2ee5fafeae26e0
#
_entry.id   33e16341a2f128c79c2ee5fafeae26e0
#
_cell.length_a   1.000
_cell.length_b   1.000
_cell.length_c   1.000
_cell.angle_alpha   90.00
_cell.angle_beta   90.00
_cell.angle_gamma   90.00
#
_symmetry.space_group_name_H-M   'P 1'
#
loop_
_entity.id
_entity.type
_entity.pdbx_description
1 polymer ?
#
loop_
_entity_poly.entity_id
_entity_poly.type
_entity_poly.pdbx_seq_one_letter_code
_entity_poly.pdbx_strand_id
1 'polypeptide(L)' 'MSQPRTVHLTRRESQIMDILHRRQRASVEEIRAELPDASGASSVRKLLEIMLERGLVTREYDGPRFVYSPAAT' A
#
# COMPACT_ATOMS: atom_id res chain seq x y z
N MET A 1 5.31 -26.66 1.76
CA MET A 1 5.14 -26.14 1.77
C MET A 1 5.63 -25.34 1.79
N SER A 2 5.73 -24.83 1.75
CA SER A 2 6.01 -24.11 1.73
C SER A 2 5.89 -23.10 1.90
N GLN A 3 5.98 -22.46 2.32
CA GLN A 3 5.70 -21.46 2.32
C GLN A 3 6.51 -20.66 2.26
N PRO A 4 6.54 -20.25 1.88
CA PRO A 4 7.28 -19.30 1.54
C PRO A 4 7.56 -18.31 2.38
N ARG A 5 8.20 -17.71 2.20
CA ARG A 5 8.42 -16.86 2.77
C ARG A 5 7.65 -16.09 2.88
N THR A 6 7.33 -16.06 3.46
CA THR A 6 6.33 -15.24 3.75
C THR A 6 6.73 -13.91 4.04
N VAL A 7 6.12 -13.01 3.46
CA VAL A 7 6.32 -11.62 3.75
C VAL A 7 5.54 -11.30 4.99
N HIS A 8 6.25 -10.90 6.03
CA HIS A 8 5.57 -10.47 7.23
C HIS A 8 5.05 -9.05 7.04
N LEU A 9 3.75 -8.91 7.04
CA LEU A 9 3.13 -7.60 6.95
C LEU A 9 2.65 -7.18 8.32
N THR A 10 2.88 -5.93 8.68
CA THR A 10 2.26 -5.39 9.86
C THR A 10 0.77 -5.24 9.61
N ARG A 11 0.03 -5.03 10.66
CA ARG A 11 -1.41 -4.85 10.50
C ARG A 11 -1.73 -3.72 9.52
N ARG A 12 -1.03 -2.61 9.64
CA ARG A 12 -1.28 -1.48 8.78
C ARG A 12 -0.95 -1.79 7.34
N GLU A 13 0.17 -2.46 7.11
CA GLU A 13 0.54 -2.85 5.76
C GLU A 13 -0.49 -3.78 5.16
N SER A 14 -0.99 -4.70 5.96
CA SER A 14 -2.00 -5.61 5.50
C SER A 14 -3.29 -4.88 5.11
N GLN A 15 -3.68 -3.89 5.90
CA GLN A 15 -4.85 -3.09 5.59
C GLN A 15 -4.67 -2.33 4.28
N ILE A 16 -3.47 -1.78 4.07
CA ILE A 16 -3.19 -1.06 2.84
C ILE A 16 -3.26 -2.01 1.64
N MET A 17 -2.68 -3.20 1.77
CA MET A 17 -2.73 -4.17 0.67
C MET A 17 -4.17 -4.56 0.36
N ASP A 18 -5.01 -4.73 1.37
CA ASP A 18 -6.40 -5.05 1.14
C ASP A 18 -7.09 -3.96 0.33
N ILE A 19 -6.83 -2.71 0.68
CA ILE A 19 -7.40 -1.59 -0.04
C ILE A 19 -6.95 -1.61 -1.49
N LEU A 20 -5.66 -1.81 -1.72
CA LEU A 20 -5.12 -1.83 -3.07
C LEU A 20 -5.64 -2.99 -3.90
N HIS A 21 -5.79 -4.15 -3.29
CA HIS A 21 -6.35 -5.30 -4.01
C HIS A 21 -7.79 -5.04 -4.40
N ARG A 22 -8.53 -4.37 -3.56
CA ARG A 22 -9.93 -4.09 -3.82
C ARG A 22 -10.09 -2.98 -4.86
N ARG A 23 -9.27 -1.95 -4.77
CA ARG A 23 -9.40 -0.80 -5.67
C ARG A 23 -8.54 -0.89 -6.92
N GLN A 24 -7.56 -1.77 -6.92
CA GLN A 24 -6.57 -1.93 -8.00
C GLN A 24 -5.53 -0.84 -8.03
N ARG A 25 -5.88 0.38 -7.74
CA ARG A 25 -4.95 1.50 -7.60
C ARG A 25 -5.58 2.53 -6.68
N ALA A 26 -4.74 3.25 -5.97
CA ALA A 26 -5.22 4.29 -5.06
C ALA A 26 -4.11 5.26 -4.75
N SER A 27 -4.47 6.51 -4.56
CA SER A 27 -3.54 7.52 -4.09
C SER A 27 -3.40 7.41 -2.57
N VAL A 28 -2.42 8.14 -2.03
CA VAL A 28 -2.24 8.18 -0.58
C VAL A 28 -3.51 8.64 0.12
N GLU A 29 -4.15 9.66 -0.44
CA GLU A 29 -5.36 10.19 0.18
C GLU A 29 -6.49 9.17 0.18
N GLU A 30 -6.61 8.44 -0.91
CA GLU A 30 -7.66 7.44 -1.00
C GLU A 30 -7.42 6.30 -0.03
N ILE A 31 -6.16 5.89 0.10
CA ILE A 31 -5.82 4.84 1.04
C ILE A 31 -6.10 5.30 2.47
N ARG A 32 -5.67 6.52 2.79
CA ARG A 32 -5.85 7.06 4.13
C ARG A 32 -7.33 7.12 4.51
N ALA A 33 -8.14 7.50 3.54
CA ALA A 33 -9.57 7.65 3.79
C ALA A 33 -10.24 6.33 4.13
N GLU A 34 -9.66 5.22 3.70
CA GLU A 34 -10.25 3.91 3.96
C GLU A 34 -9.66 3.20 5.17
N LEU A 35 -8.61 3.75 5.75
CA LEU A 35 -8.03 3.12 6.92
C LEU A 35 -8.92 3.34 8.13
N PRO A 36 -9.04 2.35 9.01
CA PRO A 36 -9.97 2.44 10.12
C PRO A 36 -9.62 3.48 11.15
N ASP A 37 -8.36 3.79 11.33
CA ASP A 37 -7.99 4.84 12.26
C ASP A 37 -7.42 6.00 11.47
N ALA A 38 -7.51 7.17 12.03
CA ALA A 38 -7.19 8.39 11.33
C ALA A 38 -5.68 8.62 11.31
N SER A 39 -4.98 7.80 10.59
CA SER A 39 -3.56 8.00 10.42
C SER A 39 -3.29 9.18 9.53
N GLY A 40 -2.23 9.87 9.79
CA GLY A 40 -1.87 10.98 8.94
C GLY A 40 -1.35 10.51 7.59
N ALA A 41 -1.45 11.38 6.61
CA ALA A 41 -0.95 11.07 5.28
C ALA A 41 0.54 10.76 5.29
N SER A 42 1.29 11.40 6.17
CA SER A 42 2.73 11.15 6.29
C SER A 42 3.02 9.71 6.68
N SER A 43 2.25 9.19 7.62
CA SER A 43 2.45 7.80 8.05
C SER A 43 2.14 6.83 6.93
N VAL A 44 1.05 7.08 6.22
CA VAL A 44 0.66 6.22 5.11
C VAL A 44 1.71 6.26 4.02
N ARG A 45 2.20 7.45 3.70
CA ARG A 45 3.21 7.61 2.66
C ARG A 45 4.48 6.85 3.04
N LYS A 46 4.89 6.95 4.29
CA LYS A 46 6.09 6.27 4.75
C LYS A 46 5.95 4.75 4.62
N LEU A 47 4.81 4.23 5.01
CA LEU A 47 4.56 2.80 4.87
C LEU A 47 4.56 2.37 3.42
N LEU A 48 3.96 3.18 2.55
CA LEU A 48 3.94 2.86 1.14
C LEU A 48 5.34 2.85 0.55
N GLU A 49 6.21 3.76 1.01
CA GLU A 49 7.59 3.75 0.53
C GLU A 49 8.33 2.50 0.96
N ILE A 50 8.10 2.06 2.18
CA ILE A 50 8.69 0.81 2.66
C ILE A 50 8.18 -0.36 1.83
N MET A 51 6.88 -0.38 1.58
CA MET A 51 6.28 -1.45 0.79
C MET A 51 6.79 -1.43 -0.64
N LEU A 52 7.03 -0.24 -1.17
CA LEU A 52 7.58 -0.09 -2.51
C LEU A 52 8.98 -0.70 -2.58
N GLU A 53 9.82 -0.40 -1.58
CA GLU A 53 11.17 -0.96 -1.52
C GLU A 53 11.16 -2.46 -1.40
N ARG A 54 10.16 -3.01 -0.73
CA ARG A 54 10.05 -4.43 -0.55
C ARG A 54 9.39 -5.14 -1.73
N GLY A 55 8.99 -4.39 -2.73
CA GLY A 55 8.39 -4.96 -3.92
C GLY A 55 6.94 -5.38 -3.75
N LEU A 56 6.27 -4.86 -2.74
CA LEU A 56 4.88 -5.22 -2.47
C LEU A 56 3.91 -4.39 -3.29
N VAL A 57 4.31 -3.18 -3.65
CA VAL A 57 3.46 -2.28 -4.42
C VAL A 57 4.29 -1.63 -5.50
N THR A 58 3.61 -1.06 -6.47
CA THR A 58 4.25 -0.23 -7.49
C THR A 58 3.66 1.17 -7.41
N ARG A 59 4.33 2.10 -8.03
CA ARG A 59 3.93 3.51 -7.96
C ARG A 59 4.05 4.14 -9.33
N GLU A 60 3.09 4.96 -9.68
CA GLU A 60 3.18 5.72 -10.91
C GLU A 60 2.56 7.09 -10.71
N TYR A 61 2.90 8.00 -11.60
CA TYR A 61 2.31 9.33 -11.58
C TYR A 61 0.93 9.30 -12.19
N ASP A 62 0.06 10.08 -11.59
CA ASP A 62 -1.25 10.33 -12.15
C ASP A 62 -1.49 11.83 -12.00
N GLY A 63 -0.98 12.61 -12.92
CA GLY A 63 -1.00 14.04 -12.79
C GLY A 63 -0.07 14.50 -11.69
N PRO A 64 -0.51 15.34 -10.79
CA PRO A 64 0.37 15.88 -9.76
C PRO A 64 0.58 14.94 -8.56
N ARG A 65 0.01 13.76 -8.59
CA ARG A 65 0.10 12.87 -7.42
C ARG A 65 0.55 11.50 -7.82
N PHE A 66 0.99 10.74 -6.84
CA PHE A 66 1.37 9.36 -7.02
C PHE A 66 0.16 8.45 -6.77
N VAL A 67 0.10 7.38 -7.52
CA VAL A 67 -0.91 6.35 -7.36
C VAL A 67 -0.19 5.03 -7.17
N TYR A 68 -0.66 4.25 -6.23
CA TYR A 68 -0.03 2.98 -5.87
C TYR A 68 -0.94 1.83 -6.29
N SER A 69 -0.30 0.72 -6.68
CA SER A 69 -1.01 -0.49 -7.07
C SER A 69 -0.33 -1.68 -6.43
N PRO A 70 -1.05 -2.79 -6.20
CA PRO A 70 -0.37 -3.98 -5.71
C PRO A 70 0.57 -4.48 -6.79
N ALA A 71 1.75 -4.90 -6.38
CA ALA A 71 2.70 -5.43 -7.34
C ALA A 71 2.14 -6.70 -7.95
N ALA A 72 2.33 -6.86 -9.24
CA ALA A 72 1.84 -8.05 -9.91
C ALA A 72 2.64 -9.25 -9.46
N THR A 73 2.03 -10.39 -9.41
CA THR A 73 2.70 -11.60 -9.02
C THR A 73 2.73 -12.60 -10.13
#